data_5d5405db9336fc8e180c7ce6b0be58a8
#
_entry.id   5d5405db9336fc8e180c7ce6b0be58a8
#
_cell.length_a   1.000
_cell.length_b   1.000
_cell.length_c   1.000
_cell.angle_alpha   90.00
_cell.angle_beta   90.00
_cell.angle_gamma   90.00
#
_symmetry.space_group_name_H-M   'P 1'
#
loop_
_entity.id
_entity.type
_entity.pdbx_description
1 polymer ?
#
loop_
_entity_poly.entity_id
_entity_poly.type
_entity_poly.pdbx_seq_one_letter_code
_entity_poly.pdbx_strand_id
1 'polypeptide(L)'
;MLEQKLNSDAVNQPEFFDKLIAAAEHPEGAGFKWCNQTTYPVMAALGIVEMGSIVTRGWYRVPAGQCLRPDVSGEPMRFYSYAEAVDANGRTVQRDGTALAWGGKVMLCTRDGRFELSNQKDCAARGLNKAGFAVIEASNGSAVVTFK
;
A
#
# COMPACT_ATOMS: atom_id res chain seq x y z
N MET A 1 3.92 -9.62 7.26
CA MET A 1 4.61 -10.24 7.23
C MET A 1 5.21 -10.14 6.88
N LEU A 2 4.29 -9.92 7.07
CA LEU A 2 4.93 -10.41 6.94
C LEU A 2 5.30 -10.23 6.72
N GLU A 3 4.89 -10.03 6.98
CA GLU A 3 5.51 -10.37 6.86
C GLU A 3 5.91 -10.34 6.69
N GLN A 4 5.21 -10.00 6.81
CA GLN A 4 5.81 -10.40 6.71
C GLN A 4 6.26 -10.43 6.68
N LYS A 5 5.53 -10.21 6.74
CA LYS A 5 6.21 -10.55 6.62
C LYS A 5 6.62 -10.55 6.67
N LEU A 6 5.73 -10.06 6.63
CA LEU A 6 6.42 -10.35 6.57
C LEU A 6 6.73 -10.25 6.55
N ASN A 7 6.13 -9.95 6.49
CA ASN A 7 6.85 -10.21 6.40
C ASN A 7 7.18 -10.22 6.30
N SER A 8 6.69 -9.83 6.32
CA SER A 8 7.39 -10.21 6.34
C SER A 8 7.85 -10.36 6.16
N ASP A 9 7.39 -10.11 6.20
CA ASP A 9 8.15 -10.57 6.14
C ASP A 9 8.46 -10.96 5.71
N ALA A 10 7.91 -11.00 5.88
CA ALA A 10 8.50 -11.53 5.76
C ALA A 10 8.87 -11.71 5.30
N VAL A 11 8.64 -11.51 4.96
CA VAL A 11 9.29 -11.86 4.76
C VAL A 11 9.83 -11.88 4.20
N ASN A 12 9.68 -11.79 3.82
CA ASN A 12 10.44 -12.01 3.50
C ASN A 12 10.87 -12.37 3.04
N GLN A 13 10.31 -12.47 3.00
CA GLN A 13 10.94 -12.84 2.74
C GLN A 13 11.18 -13.30 2.32
N PRO A 14 10.87 -13.38 2.11
CA PRO A 14 11.12 -13.76 1.88
C PRO A 14 11.29 -14.08 1.28
N GLU A 15 10.83 -14.04 1.34
CA GLU A 15 10.98 -14.29 1.10
C GLU A 15 10.94 -14.72 1.03
N PHE A 16 10.89 -14.42 0.88
CA PHE A 16 10.96 -14.83 0.95
C PHE A 16 10.59 -15.21 1.10
N PHE A 17 10.12 -14.86 1.31
CA PHE A 17 9.92 -15.27 1.56
C PHE A 17 9.70 -15.52 1.19
N ASP A 18 8.93 -15.30 1.55
CA ASP A 18 8.84 -15.49 1.42
C ASP A 18 8.92 -15.91 0.94
N LYS A 19 8.84 -16.23 0.94
CA LYS A 19 8.77 -16.52 0.72
C LYS A 19 8.54 -17.24 0.85
N LEU A 20 7.90 -17.55 0.87
CA LEU A 20 7.52 -18.19 1.23
C LEU A 20 6.35 -18.70 1.46
N ILE A 21 5.64 -19.25 1.57
CA ILE A 21 4.44 -19.71 1.99
C ILE A 21 3.28 -19.11 1.31
N ALA A 22 3.22 -17.87 1.29
CA ALA A 22 2.22 -17.15 0.58
C ALA A 22 2.25 -17.47 -0.89
N ALA A 23 3.31 -17.96 -1.36
CA ALA A 23 3.45 -18.31 -2.76
C ALA A 23 2.44 -19.35 -3.19
N ALA A 24 2.00 -20.22 -2.28
CA ALA A 24 1.02 -21.23 -2.63
C ALA A 24 -0.36 -20.61 -2.84
N GLU A 25 -0.68 -19.55 -2.10
CA GLU A 25 -1.98 -18.90 -2.19
C GLU A 25 -2.00 -17.84 -3.27
N HIS A 26 -0.85 -17.28 -3.56
CA HIS A 26 -0.73 -16.20 -4.53
C HIS A 26 0.32 -16.57 -5.54
N PRO A 27 -0.08 -17.28 -6.61
CA PRO A 27 0.87 -17.65 -7.66
C PRO A 27 1.64 -16.43 -8.14
N GLU A 28 2.83 -16.66 -8.63
CA GLU A 28 3.67 -15.59 -9.14
C GLU A 28 2.88 -14.73 -10.11
N GLY A 29 2.90 -13.42 -9.88
CA GLY A 29 2.20 -12.49 -10.74
C GLY A 29 0.75 -12.25 -10.38
N ALA A 30 0.17 -13.02 -9.46
CA ALA A 30 -1.22 -12.85 -9.05
C ALA A 30 -1.33 -11.87 -7.89
N GLY A 31 -2.46 -11.17 -7.83
CA GLY A 31 -2.74 -10.25 -6.73
C GLY A 31 -2.11 -8.89 -6.92
N PHE A 32 -2.32 -8.03 -5.93
CA PHE A 32 -1.78 -6.67 -5.94
C PHE A 32 -0.44 -6.64 -5.24
N LYS A 33 0.49 -5.87 -5.78
CA LYS A 33 1.75 -5.70 -5.08
C LYS A 33 2.33 -4.31 -5.34
N TRP A 34 3.03 -3.80 -4.33
CA TRP A 34 3.86 -2.59 -4.46
C TRP A 34 5.31 -3.02 -4.58
N CYS A 35 6.06 -2.35 -5.46
CA CYS A 35 7.50 -2.56 -5.57
C CYS A 35 8.20 -1.22 -5.42
N ASN A 36 9.16 -1.15 -4.52
CA ASN A 36 9.85 0.08 -4.18
C ASN A 36 11.25 0.07 -4.79
N GLN A 37 11.44 0.85 -5.84
CA GLN A 37 12.73 0.97 -6.51
C GLN A 37 13.50 2.21 -6.07
N THR A 38 13.06 2.87 -5.02
CA THR A 38 13.77 4.02 -4.48
C THR A 38 14.76 3.58 -3.42
N THR A 39 15.57 4.51 -2.95
CA THR A 39 16.53 4.26 -1.88
C THR A 39 15.94 4.55 -0.50
N TYR A 40 14.65 4.89 -0.42
CA TYR A 40 13.97 5.21 0.83
C TYR A 40 12.92 4.15 1.15
N PRO A 41 12.63 3.93 2.44
CA PRO A 41 11.42 3.19 2.78
C PRO A 41 10.20 3.98 2.30
N VAL A 42 9.16 3.27 1.93
CA VAL A 42 7.91 3.90 1.48
C VAL A 42 6.78 3.41 2.38
N MET A 43 5.94 4.34 2.83
CA MET A 43 4.74 4.00 3.58
C MET A 43 3.55 4.10 2.64
N ALA A 44 2.84 3.00 2.46
CA ALA A 44 1.78 2.90 1.46
C ALA A 44 0.43 2.61 2.10
N ALA A 45 -0.61 3.17 1.49
CA ALA A 45 -1.98 2.93 1.90
C ALA A 45 -2.75 2.39 0.70
N LEU A 46 -3.68 1.48 0.99
CA LEU A 46 -4.46 0.78 -0.03
C LEU A 46 -5.94 1.07 0.16
N GLY A 47 -6.64 1.28 -0.94
CA GLY A 47 -8.09 1.34 -0.94
C GLY A 47 -8.64 0.22 -1.80
N ILE A 48 -9.66 -0.46 -1.31
CA ILE A 48 -10.38 -1.48 -2.06
C ILE A 48 -11.86 -1.33 -1.82
N VAL A 49 -12.66 -1.83 -2.76
CA VAL A 49 -14.12 -1.80 -2.58
C VAL A 49 -14.53 -3.08 -1.87
N GLU A 50 -15.17 -2.91 -0.73
CA GLU A 50 -15.75 -4.02 0.03
C GLU A 50 -17.20 -3.68 0.34
N MET A 51 -18.10 -4.58 0.00
CA MET A 51 -19.52 -4.41 0.27
C MET A 51 -20.06 -3.08 -0.23
N GLY A 52 -19.60 -2.66 -1.42
CA GLY A 52 -20.08 -1.45 -2.06
C GLY A 52 -19.44 -0.16 -1.60
N SER A 53 -18.50 -0.20 -0.67
CA SER A 53 -17.83 0.99 -0.15
C SER A 53 -16.32 0.84 -0.24
N ILE A 54 -15.63 1.96 -0.35
CA ILE A 54 -14.18 1.94 -0.37
C ILE A 54 -13.69 1.86 1.07
N VAL A 55 -12.83 0.87 1.32
CA VAL A 55 -12.15 0.72 2.61
C VAL A 55 -10.69 1.06 2.39
N THR A 56 -10.16 1.98 3.21
CA THR A 56 -8.73 2.29 3.15
C THR A 56 -8.01 1.64 4.32
N ARG A 57 -6.81 1.11 4.06
CA ARG A 57 -5.97 0.45 5.05
C ARG A 57 -4.55 0.95 4.94
N GLY A 58 -3.86 1.04 6.05
CA GLY A 58 -2.46 1.42 6.08
C GLY A 58 -1.92 1.41 7.49
N TRP A 59 -0.76 1.80 7.67
CA TRP A 59 0.25 2.05 6.61
C TRP A 59 1.08 0.79 6.48
N TYR A 60 1.40 0.45 5.23
CA TYR A 60 2.27 -0.69 4.93
C TYR A 60 3.65 -0.16 4.61
N ARG A 61 4.67 -0.71 5.27
CA ARG A 61 6.04 -0.29 5.02
C ARG A 61 6.64 -1.16 3.93
N VAL A 62 7.06 -0.53 2.84
CA VAL A 62 7.72 -1.22 1.73
C VAL A 62 9.19 -0.80 1.76
N PRO A 63 10.09 -1.69 2.21
CA PRO A 63 11.51 -1.31 2.31
C PRO A 63 12.11 -0.99 0.95
N ALA A 64 13.17 -0.20 0.96
CA ALA A 64 13.88 0.16 -0.25
C ALA A 64 14.31 -1.09 -1.00
N GLY A 65 14.07 -1.12 -2.29
CA GLY A 65 14.50 -2.21 -3.15
C GLY A 65 13.66 -3.47 -3.03
N GLN A 66 12.52 -3.43 -2.33
CA GLN A 66 11.70 -4.62 -2.10
C GLN A 66 10.28 -4.41 -2.59
N CYS A 67 9.56 -5.53 -2.68
CA CYS A 67 8.14 -5.51 -3.00
C CYS A 67 7.35 -6.04 -1.81
N LEU A 68 6.08 -5.64 -1.73
CA LEU A 68 5.17 -6.09 -0.68
C LEU A 68 3.81 -6.38 -1.29
N ARG A 69 3.23 -7.52 -0.91
CA ARG A 69 1.85 -7.86 -1.27
C ARG A 69 0.97 -7.69 -0.05
N PRO A 70 0.09 -6.68 -0.03
CA PRO A 70 -0.87 -6.61 1.07
C PRO A 70 -1.88 -7.75 0.94
N ASP A 71 -2.45 -8.14 2.07
CA ASP A 71 -3.42 -9.22 2.08
C ASP A 71 -4.76 -8.68 1.59
N VAL A 72 -5.21 -9.17 0.45
CA VAL A 72 -6.47 -8.74 -0.17
C VAL A 72 -7.24 -9.98 -0.56
N SER A 73 -8.48 -10.09 -0.09
CA SER A 73 -9.32 -11.22 -0.44
C SER A 73 -10.06 -10.94 -1.75
N GLY A 74 -10.41 -12.01 -2.46
CA GLY A 74 -11.14 -11.92 -3.71
C GLY A 74 -10.24 -11.48 -4.85
N GLU A 75 -10.88 -11.00 -5.92
CA GLU A 75 -10.19 -10.53 -7.11
C GLU A 75 -10.73 -9.17 -7.49
N PRO A 76 -10.36 -8.11 -6.74
CA PRO A 76 -10.88 -6.78 -7.06
C PRO A 76 -10.50 -6.36 -8.47
N MET A 77 -11.39 -5.64 -9.12
CA MET A 77 -11.13 -5.10 -10.45
C MET A 77 -10.39 -3.77 -10.39
N ARG A 78 -10.31 -3.18 -9.20
CA ARG A 78 -9.74 -1.85 -9.04
C ARG A 78 -9.16 -1.70 -7.65
N PHE A 79 -8.01 -1.07 -7.59
CA PHE A 79 -7.34 -0.71 -6.33
C PHE A 79 -7.13 0.79 -6.31
N TYR A 80 -6.97 1.33 -5.11
CA TYR A 80 -6.58 2.72 -4.91
C TYR A 80 -5.27 2.70 -4.13
N SER A 81 -4.31 3.49 -4.56
CA SER A 81 -2.97 3.43 -3.98
C SER A 81 -2.45 4.82 -3.69
N TYR A 82 -1.90 5.00 -2.50
CA TYR A 82 -1.19 6.22 -2.12
C TYR A 82 0.04 5.81 -1.33
N ALA A 83 1.14 6.52 -1.54
CA ALA A 83 2.36 6.20 -0.81
C ALA A 83 3.25 7.42 -0.72
N GLU A 84 4.09 7.45 0.31
CA GLU A 84 5.07 8.51 0.47
C GLU A 84 6.38 7.93 1.01
N ALA A 85 7.48 8.47 0.51
CA ALA A 85 8.81 8.07 0.97
C ALA A 85 9.07 8.71 2.34
N VAL A 86 9.73 7.96 3.22
CA VAL A 86 10.05 8.46 4.54
C VAL A 86 11.55 8.27 4.81
N ASP A 87 12.09 9.11 5.69
CA ASP A 87 13.49 9.01 6.08
C ASP A 87 13.63 8.09 7.29
N ALA A 88 14.84 8.00 7.83
CA ALA A 88 15.12 7.10 8.95
C ALA A 88 14.32 7.47 10.20
N ASN A 89 13.84 8.71 10.29
CA ASN A 89 13.07 9.18 11.44
C ASN A 89 11.56 9.13 11.16
N GLY A 90 11.14 8.56 10.03
CA GLY A 90 9.74 8.45 9.68
C GLY A 90 9.13 9.72 9.13
N ARG A 91 9.95 10.71 8.80
CA ARG A 91 9.46 11.95 8.21
C ARG A 91 9.39 11.84 6.71
N THR A 92 8.41 12.48 6.12
CA THR A 92 8.26 12.47 4.67
C THR A 92 9.46 13.10 4.01
N VAL A 93 10.02 12.39 3.03
CA VAL A 93 11.15 12.89 2.24
C VAL A 93 10.63 13.93 1.26
N GLN A 94 11.38 15.02 1.09
CA GLN A 94 11.02 16.06 0.14
C GLN A 94 12.06 16.14 -0.95
N ARG A 95 11.59 16.43 -2.16
CA ARG A 95 12.44 16.66 -3.31
C ARG A 95 11.98 17.96 -3.95
N ASP A 96 12.90 18.93 -4.02
CA ASP A 96 12.59 20.25 -4.55
C ASP A 96 11.42 20.91 -3.82
N GLY A 97 11.37 20.74 -2.50
CA GLY A 97 10.34 21.35 -1.66
C GLY A 97 9.00 20.66 -1.68
N THR A 98 8.87 19.54 -2.39
CA THR A 98 7.62 18.81 -2.51
C THR A 98 7.80 17.40 -1.96
N ALA A 99 6.80 16.92 -1.24
CA ALA A 99 6.84 15.56 -0.70
C ALA A 99 7.01 14.55 -1.82
N LEU A 100 7.89 13.58 -1.61
CA LEU A 100 8.08 12.50 -2.58
C LEU A 100 6.98 11.47 -2.32
N ALA A 101 5.95 11.52 -3.15
CA ALA A 101 4.75 10.72 -2.95
C ALA A 101 4.22 10.22 -4.29
N TRP A 102 3.45 9.16 -4.23
CA TRP A 102 2.83 8.54 -5.40
C TRP A 102 1.34 8.41 -5.13
N GLY A 103 0.54 9.14 -5.85
CA GLY A 103 -0.89 9.15 -5.64
C GLY A 103 -1.63 9.67 -6.85
N GLY A 104 -2.84 10.12 -6.64
CA GLY A 104 -3.70 10.61 -7.71
C GLY A 104 -4.76 11.56 -7.17
N LYS A 105 -5.95 11.50 -7.76
CA LYS A 105 -6.97 12.51 -7.52
C LYS A 105 -8.14 12.04 -6.67
N VAL A 106 -8.20 10.77 -6.32
CA VAL A 106 -9.33 10.26 -5.53
C VAL A 106 -9.02 10.50 -4.06
N MET A 107 -9.76 11.42 -3.44
CA MET A 107 -9.50 11.80 -2.05
C MET A 107 -10.15 10.81 -1.11
N LEU A 108 -9.35 10.14 -0.31
CA LEU A 108 -9.82 9.15 0.65
C LEU A 108 -9.21 9.44 2.02
N CYS A 109 -9.88 8.96 3.07
CA CYS A 109 -9.44 9.20 4.43
C CYS A 109 -8.28 8.29 4.82
N THR A 110 -7.35 8.84 5.61
CA THR A 110 -6.26 8.11 6.21
C THR A 110 -6.14 8.56 7.67
N ARG A 111 -5.26 7.92 8.42
CA ARG A 111 -5.01 8.29 9.81
C ARG A 111 -3.56 7.99 10.12
N ASP A 112 -2.97 8.74 11.04
CA ASP A 112 -1.63 8.45 11.52
C ASP A 112 -1.66 7.09 12.22
N GLY A 113 -0.59 6.32 12.04
CA GLY A 113 -0.53 4.98 12.59
C GLY A 113 -1.35 4.00 11.77
N ARG A 114 -1.52 2.80 12.30
CA ARG A 114 -2.25 1.76 11.60
C ARG A 114 -3.74 2.08 11.55
N PHE A 115 -4.37 1.82 10.41
CA PHE A 115 -5.79 2.15 10.27
C PHE A 115 -6.51 1.23 9.28
N GLU A 116 -7.83 1.17 9.46
CA GLU A 116 -8.75 0.58 8.48
C GLU A 116 -10.02 1.42 8.57
N LEU A 117 -10.38 2.11 7.49
CA LEU A 117 -11.48 3.07 7.48
C LEU A 117 -12.45 2.73 6.37
N SER A 118 -13.71 2.50 6.74
CA SER A 118 -14.74 2.11 5.77
C SER A 118 -15.63 3.26 5.34
N ASN A 119 -15.48 4.44 5.95
CA ASN A 119 -16.26 5.64 5.60
C ASN A 119 -15.30 6.72 5.15
N GLN A 120 -15.46 7.18 3.91
CA GLN A 120 -14.55 8.14 3.32
C GLN A 120 -15.11 9.57 3.29
N LYS A 121 -16.18 9.83 4.07
CA LYS A 121 -16.79 11.16 4.12
C LYS A 121 -16.28 11.93 5.31
N ASP A 122 -16.19 13.24 5.13
CA ASP A 122 -15.91 14.17 6.23
C ASP A 122 -14.66 13.81 7.02
N CYS A 123 -13.59 13.47 6.31
CA CYS A 123 -12.35 13.04 6.94
C CYS A 123 -11.88 14.02 8.01
N ALA A 124 -11.75 15.31 7.65
CA ALA A 124 -11.24 16.31 8.58
C ALA A 124 -12.16 16.50 9.78
N ALA A 125 -13.48 16.51 9.55
CA ALA A 125 -14.45 16.69 10.64
C ALA A 125 -14.42 15.53 11.63
N ARG A 126 -13.97 14.38 11.19
CA ARG A 126 -13.85 13.19 12.03
C ARG A 126 -12.46 13.02 12.61
N GLY A 127 -11.60 14.04 12.48
CA GLY A 127 -10.24 13.98 13.01
C GLY A 127 -9.30 13.12 12.19
N LEU A 128 -9.65 12.87 10.93
CA LEU A 128 -8.84 12.06 10.04
C LEU A 128 -8.11 12.93 9.03
N ASN A 129 -7.05 12.39 8.46
CA ASN A 129 -6.38 13.01 7.34
C ASN A 129 -7.00 12.53 6.04
N LYS A 130 -6.61 13.12 4.93
CA LYS A 130 -6.99 12.59 3.64
C LYS A 130 -5.82 12.73 2.67
N ALA A 131 -5.80 11.87 1.67
CA ALA A 131 -4.75 11.88 0.68
C ALA A 131 -5.37 11.58 -0.68
N GLY A 132 -4.67 11.97 -1.74
CA GLY A 132 -5.11 11.69 -3.10
C GLY A 132 -4.58 10.35 -3.54
N PHE A 133 -5.48 9.40 -3.76
CA PHE A 133 -5.12 8.05 -4.19
C PHE A 133 -5.20 7.91 -5.70
N ALA A 134 -4.29 7.17 -6.28
CA ALA A 134 -4.34 6.81 -7.69
C ALA A 134 -5.28 5.64 -7.88
N VAL A 135 -6.01 5.65 -8.99
CA VAL A 135 -6.86 4.51 -9.37
C VAL A 135 -6.01 3.53 -10.16
N ILE A 136 -5.97 2.29 -9.71
CA ILE A 136 -5.18 1.24 -10.34
C ILE A 136 -6.14 0.18 -10.85
N GLU A 137 -6.25 0.04 -12.16
CA GLU A 137 -7.09 -1.00 -12.75
C GLU A 137 -6.37 -2.33 -12.65
N ALA A 138 -7.10 -3.35 -12.26
CA ALA A 138 -6.54 -4.67 -12.06
C ALA A 138 -7.04 -5.63 -13.13
N SER A 139 -6.19 -6.59 -13.47
CA SER A 139 -6.52 -7.63 -14.43
C SER A 139 -6.61 -8.92 -13.65
N ASN A 140 -7.82 -9.45 -13.51
CA ASN A 140 -8.09 -10.68 -12.73
C ASN A 140 -7.55 -10.55 -11.31
N GLY A 141 -7.76 -9.38 -10.70
CA GLY A 141 -7.30 -9.14 -9.34
C GLY A 141 -5.82 -8.85 -9.21
N SER A 142 -5.11 -8.70 -10.34
CA SER A 142 -3.66 -8.51 -10.32
C SER A 142 -3.27 -7.12 -10.80
N ALA A 143 -2.35 -6.49 -10.07
CA ALA A 143 -1.79 -5.20 -10.48
C ALA A 143 -0.48 -4.99 -9.73
N VAL A 144 0.42 -4.22 -10.34
CA VAL A 144 1.70 -3.86 -9.71
C VAL A 144 1.84 -2.35 -9.75
N VAL A 145 2.18 -1.77 -8.60
CA VAL A 145 2.50 -0.35 -8.51
C VAL A 145 3.98 -0.25 -8.16
N THR A 146 4.72 0.51 -8.95
CA THR A 146 6.16 0.66 -8.73
C THR A 146 6.46 2.10 -8.33
N PHE A 147 7.18 2.25 -7.21
CA PHE A 147 7.65 3.56 -6.74
C PHE A 147 9.09 3.74 -7.22
N LYS A 148 9.34 4.84 -7.94
CA LYS A 148 10.69 5.15 -8.42
C LYS A 148 10.90 6.63 -8.67
#